data_43dba2a530ca0d18c3303a2c8f0fef0b
#
_entry.id   43dba2a530ca0d18c3303a2c8f0fef0b
#
_cell.length_a   1.000
_cell.length_b   1.000
_cell.length_c   1.000
_cell.angle_alpha   90.00
_cell.angle_beta   90.00
_cell.angle_gamma   90.00
#
_symmetry.space_group_name_H-M   'P 1'
#
loop_
_entity.id
_entity.type
_entity.pdbx_description
1 polymer ?
#
loop_
_entity_poly.entity_id
_entity_poly.type
_entity_poly.pdbx_seq_one_letter_code
_entity_poly.pdbx_strand_id
1 'polypeptide(L)'
;NNVSYGDNPLDTTDTGIVDMADTSTAAGRKREKELIATQNEHRTLTSEQRADVRNACEVAQATEFIATKEKQYDSAISQGGSNVSGGQKQRLSIARAVYRHPEILIFDDSFSALDFKTDRAVRDALAKEAKDSTKLIVAQRIGTIMDADRIVVLDDGKVVGQGTHSELLENCDVYRQIAQSQLSEDELNGGKSGESKLPGETGKPIETGKPSVESELNESEGR
;
A
#
# COMPACT_ATOMS: atom_id res chain seq x y z
N ASN A 1 12.28 14.76 2.93
CA ASN A 1 12.61 13.33 2.97
C ASN A 1 11.77 12.56 3.98
N ASN A 2 10.47 12.34 3.64
CA ASN A 2 9.54 11.65 4.55
C ASN A 2 9.85 10.16 4.76
N VAL A 3 10.53 9.51 3.83
CA VAL A 3 10.89 8.09 3.92
C VAL A 3 12.11 7.88 4.82
N SER A 4 13.08 8.79 4.80
CA SER A 4 14.31 8.71 5.60
C SER A 4 14.19 9.30 7.02
N TYR A 5 12.99 9.65 7.48
CA TYR A 5 12.76 10.28 8.79
C TYR A 5 13.21 9.44 10.00
N GLY A 6 13.63 8.23 9.78
CA GLY A 6 14.09 7.37 10.84
C GLY A 6 15.60 7.24 10.99
N ASP A 7 16.38 7.84 10.08
CA ASP A 7 17.85 7.79 10.10
C ASP A 7 18.49 8.82 11.02
N ASN A 8 17.75 9.43 11.91
CA ASN A 8 18.38 10.08 13.02
C ASN A 8 18.76 8.97 14.00
N PRO A 9 20.00 8.46 14.04
CA PRO A 9 20.45 7.92 15.29
C PRO A 9 20.21 9.07 16.25
N LEU A 10 19.48 8.84 17.31
CA LEU A 10 19.64 9.62 18.50
C LEU A 10 21.14 9.50 18.76
N ASP A 11 21.88 10.47 18.27
CA ASP A 11 23.28 10.61 18.60
C ASP A 11 23.24 10.94 20.09
N THR A 12 23.34 9.87 20.87
CA THR A 12 23.31 9.93 22.33
C THR A 12 24.54 10.66 22.87
N THR A 13 25.39 11.17 21.97
CA THR A 13 26.59 11.93 22.31
C THR A 13 26.37 13.45 22.34
N ASP A 14 25.31 13.94 21.73
CA ASP A 14 24.90 15.34 21.88
C ASP A 14 23.62 15.42 22.73
N THR A 15 23.81 15.25 24.04
CA THR A 15 22.83 15.58 25.07
C THR A 15 22.67 17.11 25.20
N GLY A 16 22.53 17.79 24.09
CA GLY A 16 21.79 19.03 24.05
C GLY A 16 20.37 18.67 24.42
N ILE A 17 20.05 18.70 25.71
CA ILE A 17 18.69 18.79 26.21
C ILE A 17 18.08 19.97 25.46
N VAL A 18 17.44 19.68 24.33
CA VAL A 18 16.54 20.63 23.70
C VAL A 18 15.46 20.81 24.75
N ASP A 19 15.56 21.92 25.47
CA ASP A 19 14.54 22.38 26.41
C ASP A 19 13.23 22.25 25.64
N MET A 20 12.43 21.24 26.01
CA MET A 20 11.22 20.89 25.25
C MET A 20 10.35 22.14 25.27
N ALA A 21 10.45 22.92 24.20
CA ALA A 21 9.68 24.13 24.05
C ALA A 21 8.24 23.75 24.33
N ASP A 22 7.64 24.44 25.31
CA ASP A 22 6.25 24.21 25.72
C ASP A 22 5.34 24.30 24.49
N THR A 23 5.08 23.14 23.86
CA THR A 23 4.28 23.03 22.64
C THR A 23 2.80 23.34 22.88
N SER A 24 2.41 23.57 24.14
CA SER A 24 1.05 23.99 24.51
C SER A 24 0.75 25.41 24.00
N THR A 25 1.77 26.25 23.84
CA THR A 25 1.62 27.64 23.38
C THR A 25 1.77 27.76 21.85
N ALA A 26 1.15 28.78 21.26
CA ALA A 26 1.30 29.09 19.83
C ALA A 26 2.75 29.45 19.46
N ALA A 27 3.49 30.09 20.38
CA ALA A 27 4.89 30.45 20.20
C ALA A 27 5.80 29.20 20.25
N GLY A 28 5.52 28.24 21.13
CA GLY A 28 6.24 26.97 21.21
C GLY A 28 6.06 26.14 19.97
N ARG A 29 4.82 26.03 19.46
CA ARG A 29 4.56 25.33 18.18
C ARG A 29 5.21 26.00 16.97
N LYS A 30 5.37 27.32 16.98
CA LYS A 30 6.08 28.03 15.91
C LYS A 30 7.58 27.75 15.96
N ARG A 31 8.19 27.79 17.14
CA ARG A 31 9.62 27.46 17.35
C ARG A 31 9.93 26.00 16.95
N GLU A 32 9.09 25.07 17.36
CA GLU A 32 9.22 23.67 16.96
C GLU A 32 9.20 23.51 15.43
N LYS A 33 8.25 24.18 14.75
CA LYS A 33 8.19 24.19 13.29
C LYS A 33 9.43 24.79 12.62
N GLU A 34 9.95 25.88 13.15
CA GLU A 34 11.16 26.53 12.65
C GLU A 34 12.39 25.63 12.89
N LEU A 35 12.49 24.97 14.04
CA LEU A 35 13.58 24.02 14.35
C LEU A 35 13.57 22.82 13.43
N ILE A 36 12.38 22.22 13.21
CA ILE A 36 12.19 21.09 12.28
C ILE A 36 12.51 21.53 10.84
N ALA A 37 12.10 22.73 10.43
CA ALA A 37 12.42 23.26 9.11
C ALA A 37 13.92 23.43 8.91
N THR A 38 14.62 24.02 9.89
CA THR A 38 16.08 24.23 9.85
C THR A 38 16.85 22.91 9.85
N GLN A 39 16.42 21.93 10.62
CA GLN A 39 17.02 20.58 10.63
C GLN A 39 16.83 19.86 9.29
N ASN A 40 15.70 20.07 8.62
CA ASN A 40 15.42 19.47 7.32
C ASN A 40 16.16 20.15 6.14
N GLU A 41 16.48 21.45 6.24
CA GLU A 41 17.19 22.17 5.19
C GLU A 41 18.66 21.73 5.06
N HIS A 42 19.28 21.21 6.12
CA HIS A 42 20.70 20.82 6.11
C HIS A 42 20.93 19.31 5.87
N ARG A 43 19.89 18.52 5.71
CA ARG A 43 20.04 17.07 5.55
C ARG A 43 20.09 16.65 4.08
N THR A 44 21.27 16.73 3.49
CA THR A 44 21.53 16.16 2.16
C THR A 44 21.75 14.66 2.29
N LEU A 45 20.83 13.84 1.75
CA LEU A 45 21.01 12.39 1.68
C LEU A 45 22.23 12.04 0.81
N THR A 46 23.00 11.04 1.22
CA THR A 46 24.04 10.45 0.39
C THR A 46 23.44 9.77 -0.84
N SER A 47 24.26 9.43 -1.83
CA SER A 47 23.81 8.71 -3.02
C SER A 47 23.24 7.33 -2.67
N GLU A 48 23.83 6.66 -1.68
CA GLU A 48 23.37 5.37 -1.15
C GLU A 48 22.01 5.49 -0.47
N GLN A 49 21.86 6.43 0.46
CA GLN A 49 20.56 6.69 1.11
C GLN A 49 19.46 7.07 0.10
N ARG A 50 19.81 7.79 -0.97
CA ARG A 50 18.85 8.07 -2.05
C ARG A 50 18.44 6.82 -2.82
N ALA A 51 19.36 5.87 -3.02
CA ALA A 51 19.07 4.58 -3.64
C ALA A 51 18.14 3.75 -2.76
N ASP A 52 18.43 3.68 -1.45
CA ASP A 52 17.57 2.96 -0.47
C ASP A 52 16.17 3.55 -0.37
N VAL A 53 16.04 4.89 -0.40
CA VAL A 53 14.74 5.56 -0.47
C VAL A 53 13.95 5.15 -1.72
N ARG A 54 14.63 5.07 -2.87
CA ARG A 54 13.97 4.65 -4.12
C ARG A 54 13.53 3.19 -4.05
N ASN A 55 14.40 2.30 -3.58
CA ASN A 55 14.07 0.89 -3.40
C ASN A 55 12.88 0.71 -2.45
N ALA A 56 12.88 1.37 -1.30
CA ALA A 56 11.77 1.32 -0.35
C ALA A 56 10.45 1.84 -0.96
N CYS A 57 10.52 2.90 -1.78
CA CYS A 57 9.35 3.41 -2.50
C CYS A 57 8.88 2.46 -3.61
N GLU A 58 9.78 1.74 -4.26
CA GLU A 58 9.45 0.71 -5.25
C GLU A 58 8.73 -0.47 -4.58
N VAL A 59 9.26 -0.98 -3.47
CA VAL A 59 8.60 -2.03 -2.66
C VAL A 59 7.19 -1.62 -2.25
N ALA A 60 7.02 -0.36 -1.82
CA ALA A 60 5.72 0.18 -1.43
C ALA A 60 4.82 0.59 -2.61
N GLN A 61 5.22 0.31 -3.87
CA GLN A 61 4.50 0.71 -5.08
C GLN A 61 4.22 2.23 -5.13
N ALA A 62 5.14 3.04 -4.59
CA ALA A 62 4.96 4.48 -4.46
C ALA A 62 5.58 5.28 -5.63
N THR A 63 6.43 4.67 -6.43
CA THR A 63 7.25 5.32 -7.47
C THR A 63 6.39 6.04 -8.51
N GLU A 64 5.29 5.41 -8.95
CA GLU A 64 4.42 5.96 -9.99
C GLU A 64 3.83 7.31 -9.57
N PHE A 65 3.20 7.40 -8.40
CA PHE A 65 2.60 8.66 -7.96
C PHE A 65 3.66 9.69 -7.55
N ILE A 66 4.85 9.27 -7.07
CA ILE A 66 5.97 10.16 -6.78
C ILE A 66 6.43 10.82 -8.08
N ALA A 67 6.52 10.08 -9.19
CA ALA A 67 6.91 10.61 -10.49
C ALA A 67 5.96 11.71 -11.01
N THR A 68 4.68 11.70 -10.60
CA THR A 68 3.71 12.75 -10.96
C THR A 68 3.87 14.04 -10.16
N LYS A 69 4.67 14.06 -9.10
CA LYS A 69 4.90 15.26 -8.30
C LYS A 69 5.94 16.16 -8.95
N GLU A 70 5.74 17.48 -8.86
CA GLU A 70 6.63 18.48 -9.48
C GLU A 70 8.11 18.29 -9.15
N LYS A 71 8.43 18.05 -7.88
CA LYS A 71 9.80 17.80 -7.39
C LYS A 71 10.07 16.32 -7.08
N GLN A 72 9.22 15.42 -7.57
CA GLN A 72 9.34 13.97 -7.36
C GLN A 72 9.67 13.62 -5.89
N TYR A 73 10.80 12.98 -5.63
CA TYR A 73 11.23 12.57 -4.28
C TYR A 73 11.53 13.75 -3.34
N ASP A 74 11.80 14.94 -3.87
CA ASP A 74 12.04 16.15 -3.10
C ASP A 74 10.76 16.99 -2.89
N SER A 75 9.60 16.47 -3.30
CA SER A 75 8.30 17.12 -3.08
C SER A 75 7.94 17.16 -1.60
N ALA A 76 7.51 18.32 -1.14
CA ALA A 76 7.04 18.49 0.24
C ALA A 76 5.74 17.72 0.47
N ILE A 77 5.67 16.98 1.56
CA ILE A 77 4.43 16.42 2.09
C ILE A 77 3.98 17.32 3.25
N SER A 78 2.78 17.87 3.13
CA SER A 78 2.21 18.72 4.16
C SER A 78 1.98 17.96 5.48
N GLN A 79 1.95 18.68 6.59
CA GLN A 79 1.65 18.11 7.90
C GLN A 79 0.31 17.34 7.85
N GLY A 80 0.30 16.10 8.33
CA GLY A 80 -0.86 15.21 8.23
C GLY A 80 -1.14 14.68 6.81
N GLY A 81 -0.30 15.00 5.81
CA GLY A 81 -0.40 14.47 4.46
C GLY A 81 -1.66 14.93 3.70
N SER A 82 -2.11 16.19 3.91
CA SER A 82 -3.31 16.70 3.25
C SER A 82 -3.19 16.83 1.72
N ASN A 83 -1.96 16.82 1.20
CA ASN A 83 -1.65 16.88 -0.24
C ASN A 83 -1.39 15.51 -0.90
N VAL A 84 -1.73 14.42 -0.21
CA VAL A 84 -1.66 13.05 -0.72
C VAL A 84 -2.92 12.27 -0.33
N SER A 85 -3.34 11.30 -1.17
CA SER A 85 -4.50 10.44 -0.89
C SER A 85 -4.23 9.45 0.25
N GLY A 86 -5.29 8.82 0.78
CA GLY A 86 -5.17 7.80 1.83
C GLY A 86 -4.24 6.65 1.42
N GLY A 87 -4.43 6.08 0.23
CA GLY A 87 -3.56 5.02 -0.29
C GLY A 87 -2.12 5.49 -0.55
N GLN A 88 -1.91 6.75 -0.97
CA GLN A 88 -0.56 7.31 -1.08
C GLN A 88 0.11 7.47 0.29
N LYS A 89 -0.65 7.88 1.33
CA LYS A 89 -0.15 7.94 2.71
C LYS A 89 0.28 6.57 3.21
N GLN A 90 -0.56 5.55 3.02
CA GLN A 90 -0.24 4.18 3.41
C GLN A 90 1.03 3.68 2.71
N ARG A 91 1.13 3.85 1.39
CA ARG A 91 2.34 3.47 0.64
C ARG A 91 3.60 4.19 1.13
N LEU A 92 3.54 5.48 1.41
CA LEU A 92 4.67 6.21 2.00
C LEU A 92 5.01 5.72 3.41
N SER A 93 4.02 5.33 4.22
CA SER A 93 4.25 4.76 5.54
C SER A 93 4.92 3.39 5.47
N ILE A 94 4.51 2.55 4.52
CA ILE A 94 5.16 1.27 4.22
C ILE A 94 6.61 1.49 3.76
N ALA A 95 6.84 2.40 2.79
CA ALA A 95 8.18 2.73 2.32
C ALA A 95 9.09 3.18 3.47
N ARG A 96 8.58 3.99 4.40
CA ARG A 96 9.31 4.47 5.57
C ARG A 96 9.70 3.36 6.54
N ALA A 97 8.85 2.35 6.70
CA ALA A 97 9.13 1.19 7.52
C ALA A 97 10.19 0.29 6.85
N VAL A 98 10.05 0.01 5.57
CA VAL A 98 10.97 -0.82 4.78
C VAL A 98 12.36 -0.21 4.68
N TYR A 99 12.45 1.11 4.48
CA TYR A 99 13.72 1.85 4.39
C TYR A 99 14.67 1.59 5.56
N ARG A 100 14.15 1.27 6.73
CA ARG A 100 14.94 1.01 7.95
C ARG A 100 15.53 -0.39 8.04
N HIS A 101 15.21 -1.26 7.09
CA HIS A 101 15.62 -2.67 7.08
C HIS A 101 15.44 -3.37 8.44
N PRO A 102 14.26 -3.30 9.07
CA PRO A 102 14.05 -3.83 10.42
C PRO A 102 13.96 -5.35 10.42
N GLU A 103 14.30 -5.98 11.52
CA GLU A 103 14.10 -7.42 11.76
C GLU A 103 12.61 -7.77 11.89
N ILE A 104 11.78 -6.83 12.37
CA ILE A 104 10.34 -7.02 12.57
C ILE A 104 9.59 -5.84 11.93
N LEU A 105 8.68 -6.15 11.02
CA LEU A 105 7.75 -5.23 10.39
C LEU A 105 6.35 -5.45 10.96
N ILE A 106 5.73 -4.40 11.49
CA ILE A 106 4.36 -4.43 12.00
C ILE A 106 3.49 -3.55 11.10
N PHE A 107 2.47 -4.15 10.50
CA PHE A 107 1.49 -3.52 9.64
C PHE A 107 0.12 -3.53 10.34
N ASP A 108 -0.28 -2.41 10.93
CA ASP A 108 -1.59 -2.24 11.53
C ASP A 108 -2.50 -1.52 10.52
N ASP A 109 -3.44 -2.26 9.94
CA ASP A 109 -4.39 -1.80 8.91
C ASP A 109 -3.73 -1.07 7.71
N SER A 110 -2.45 -1.37 7.44
CA SER A 110 -1.62 -0.60 6.51
C SER A 110 -1.97 -0.82 5.03
N PHE A 111 -2.87 -1.75 4.73
CA PHE A 111 -3.29 -2.10 3.36
C PHE A 111 -4.74 -1.72 3.05
N SER A 112 -5.50 -1.22 4.03
CA SER A 112 -6.96 -1.02 3.91
C SER A 112 -7.38 0.00 2.86
N ALA A 113 -6.59 1.06 2.64
CA ALA A 113 -6.87 2.08 1.63
C ALA A 113 -6.21 1.77 0.26
N LEU A 114 -5.62 0.58 0.09
CA LEU A 114 -5.08 0.11 -1.17
C LEU A 114 -6.14 -0.66 -1.95
N ASP A 115 -6.14 -0.52 -3.27
CA ASP A 115 -6.87 -1.42 -4.15
C ASP A 115 -6.20 -2.80 -4.16
N PHE A 116 -6.96 -3.84 -4.55
CA PHE A 116 -6.50 -5.23 -4.51
C PHE A 116 -5.20 -5.47 -5.30
N LYS A 117 -5.04 -4.82 -6.44
CA LYS A 117 -3.85 -4.98 -7.29
C LYS A 117 -2.62 -4.39 -6.60
N THR A 118 -2.75 -3.19 -6.06
CA THR A 118 -1.68 -2.50 -5.33
C THR A 118 -1.34 -3.24 -4.03
N ASP A 119 -2.34 -3.67 -3.24
CA ASP A 119 -2.14 -4.47 -2.03
C ASP A 119 -1.32 -5.73 -2.34
N ARG A 120 -1.72 -6.51 -3.34
CA ARG A 120 -1.00 -7.71 -3.74
C ARG A 120 0.43 -7.41 -4.19
N ALA A 121 0.62 -6.39 -5.05
CA ALA A 121 1.94 -6.02 -5.54
C ALA A 121 2.89 -5.60 -4.40
N VAL A 122 2.38 -4.86 -3.40
CA VAL A 122 3.18 -4.48 -2.21
C VAL A 122 3.55 -5.72 -1.40
N ARG A 123 2.62 -6.65 -1.16
CA ARG A 123 2.91 -7.89 -0.41
C ARG A 123 3.90 -8.79 -1.13
N ASP A 124 3.77 -8.94 -2.45
CA ASP A 124 4.71 -9.70 -3.28
C ASP A 124 6.12 -9.08 -3.26
N ALA A 125 6.22 -7.75 -3.28
CA ALA A 125 7.49 -7.03 -3.15
C ALA A 125 8.09 -7.18 -1.75
N LEU A 126 7.28 -7.05 -0.69
CA LEU A 126 7.70 -7.27 0.70
C LEU A 126 8.19 -8.71 0.96
N ALA A 127 7.60 -9.70 0.30
CA ALA A 127 8.04 -11.09 0.42
C ALA A 127 9.45 -11.31 -0.17
N LYS A 128 9.81 -10.55 -1.21
CA LYS A 128 11.13 -10.63 -1.86
C LYS A 128 12.18 -9.80 -1.16
N GLU A 129 11.89 -8.52 -0.91
CA GLU A 129 12.87 -7.54 -0.46
C GLU A 129 13.07 -7.53 1.06
N ALA A 130 12.05 -7.93 1.81
CA ALA A 130 12.10 -8.05 3.27
C ALA A 130 11.94 -9.51 3.73
N LYS A 131 12.54 -10.45 3.00
CA LYS A 131 12.43 -11.90 3.28
C LYS A 131 12.93 -12.29 4.66
N ASP A 132 13.98 -11.63 5.14
CA ASP A 132 14.62 -11.91 6.43
C ASP A 132 13.92 -11.21 7.61
N SER A 133 12.92 -10.38 7.35
CA SER A 133 12.12 -9.70 8.37
C SER A 133 10.88 -10.51 8.76
N THR A 134 10.60 -10.62 10.05
CA THR A 134 9.32 -11.12 10.55
C THR A 134 8.22 -10.08 10.27
N LYS A 135 7.12 -10.51 9.67
CA LYS A 135 6.00 -9.61 9.33
C LYS A 135 4.79 -9.94 10.21
N LEU A 136 4.36 -8.97 11.01
CA LEU A 136 3.10 -9.02 11.76
C LEU A 136 2.08 -8.13 11.05
N ILE A 137 1.02 -8.73 10.52
CA ILE A 137 0.00 -8.03 9.74
C ILE A 137 -1.33 -8.10 10.48
N VAL A 138 -1.86 -6.95 10.86
CA VAL A 138 -3.23 -6.80 11.35
C VAL A 138 -4.10 -6.37 10.17
N ALA A 139 -5.05 -7.18 9.79
CA ALA A 139 -5.92 -6.91 8.65
C ALA A 139 -7.33 -7.47 8.87
N GLN A 140 -8.30 -6.84 8.22
CA GLN A 140 -9.70 -7.27 8.20
C GLN A 140 -10.06 -8.03 6.92
N ARG A 141 -9.17 -8.01 5.90
CA ARG A 141 -9.37 -8.71 4.64
C ARG A 141 -8.65 -10.06 4.65
N ILE A 142 -9.39 -11.14 4.40
CA ILE A 142 -8.83 -12.49 4.29
C ILE A 142 -7.76 -12.55 3.19
N GLY A 143 -8.02 -11.96 2.03
CA GLY A 143 -7.06 -11.92 0.91
C GLY A 143 -5.71 -11.28 1.24
N THR A 144 -5.61 -10.47 2.31
CA THR A 144 -4.36 -9.87 2.75
C THR A 144 -3.52 -10.84 3.59
N ILE A 145 -4.15 -11.80 4.28
CA ILE A 145 -3.50 -12.67 5.27
C ILE A 145 -3.51 -14.16 4.92
N MET A 146 -4.25 -14.57 3.87
CA MET A 146 -4.43 -15.99 3.54
C MET A 146 -3.12 -16.73 3.22
N ASP A 147 -2.11 -16.02 2.74
CA ASP A 147 -0.79 -16.56 2.42
C ASP A 147 0.21 -16.48 3.62
N ALA A 148 -0.25 -16.07 4.81
CA ALA A 148 0.61 -15.99 6.00
C ALA A 148 0.95 -17.39 6.53
N ASP A 149 2.19 -17.55 7.03
CA ASP A 149 2.65 -18.79 7.67
C ASP A 149 1.78 -19.18 8.88
N ARG A 150 1.24 -18.19 9.56
CA ARG A 150 0.37 -18.35 10.72
C ARG A 150 -0.61 -17.18 10.84
N ILE A 151 -1.88 -17.54 11.04
CA ILE A 151 -2.97 -16.59 11.26
C ILE A 151 -3.46 -16.79 12.69
N VAL A 152 -3.71 -15.70 13.41
CA VAL A 152 -4.34 -15.68 14.72
C VAL A 152 -5.69 -14.98 14.58
N VAL A 153 -6.76 -15.66 14.95
CA VAL A 153 -8.13 -15.14 14.88
C VAL A 153 -8.52 -14.63 16.25
N LEU A 154 -8.91 -13.37 16.30
CA LEU A 154 -9.38 -12.71 17.51
C LEU A 154 -10.89 -12.46 17.42
N ASP A 155 -11.61 -12.80 18.49
CA ASP A 155 -13.01 -12.49 18.66
C ASP A 155 -13.25 -12.05 20.10
N ASP A 156 -13.91 -10.92 20.28
CA ASP A 156 -14.15 -10.29 21.59
C ASP A 156 -12.90 -10.25 22.49
N GLY A 157 -11.76 -9.88 21.91
CA GLY A 157 -10.46 -9.76 22.61
C GLY A 157 -9.81 -11.10 23.01
N LYS A 158 -10.33 -12.24 22.53
CA LYS A 158 -9.79 -13.57 22.80
C LYS A 158 -9.32 -14.24 21.53
N VAL A 159 -8.28 -15.08 21.65
CA VAL A 159 -7.84 -15.95 20.56
C VAL A 159 -8.83 -17.11 20.43
N VAL A 160 -9.55 -17.16 19.30
CA VAL A 160 -10.54 -18.21 19.01
C VAL A 160 -10.06 -19.21 17.97
N GLY A 161 -8.95 -18.91 17.26
CA GLY A 161 -8.34 -19.82 16.30
C GLY A 161 -6.90 -19.42 16.00
N GLN A 162 -6.07 -20.41 15.63
CA GLN A 162 -4.69 -20.19 15.24
C GLN A 162 -4.25 -21.31 14.28
N GLY A 163 -3.64 -20.95 13.15
CA GLY A 163 -3.18 -21.90 12.15
C GLY A 163 -2.94 -21.24 10.80
N THR A 164 -2.80 -22.06 9.77
CA THR A 164 -2.80 -21.63 8.37
C THR A 164 -4.22 -21.32 7.89
N HIS A 165 -4.35 -20.71 6.72
CA HIS A 165 -5.66 -20.46 6.09
C HIS A 165 -6.51 -21.74 5.99
N SER A 166 -5.92 -22.82 5.47
CA SER A 166 -6.64 -24.11 5.29
C SER A 166 -7.07 -24.72 6.62
N GLU A 167 -6.19 -24.74 7.62
CA GLU A 167 -6.52 -25.27 8.95
C GLU A 167 -7.64 -24.47 9.61
N LEU A 168 -7.67 -23.17 9.44
CA LEU A 168 -8.69 -22.30 10.03
C LEU A 168 -10.03 -22.41 9.30
N LEU A 169 -10.04 -22.65 7.99
CA LEU A 169 -11.27 -22.95 7.25
C LEU A 169 -11.94 -24.25 7.76
N GLU A 170 -11.15 -25.23 8.17
CA GLU A 170 -11.66 -26.50 8.69
C GLU A 170 -12.08 -26.40 10.16
N ASN A 171 -11.28 -25.73 11.00
CA ASN A 171 -11.33 -25.85 12.45
C ASN A 171 -11.79 -24.60 13.20
N CYS A 172 -12.04 -23.46 12.51
CA CYS A 172 -12.43 -22.21 13.14
C CYS A 172 -13.68 -21.62 12.47
N ASP A 173 -14.83 -21.74 13.12
CA ASP A 173 -16.12 -21.26 12.58
C ASP A 173 -16.12 -19.76 12.34
N VAL A 174 -15.53 -18.97 13.26
CA VAL A 174 -15.43 -17.51 13.12
C VAL A 174 -14.62 -17.14 11.85
N TYR A 175 -13.47 -17.78 11.65
CA TYR A 175 -12.65 -17.55 10.46
C TYR A 175 -13.39 -17.95 9.18
N ARG A 176 -14.04 -19.09 9.19
CA ARG A 176 -14.81 -19.61 8.04
C ARG A 176 -15.94 -18.65 7.66
N GLN A 177 -16.70 -18.12 8.62
CA GLN A 177 -17.75 -17.14 8.36
C GLN A 177 -17.21 -15.86 7.73
N ILE A 178 -16.08 -15.33 8.23
CA ILE A 178 -15.42 -14.15 7.65
C ILE A 178 -14.94 -14.46 6.22
N ALA A 179 -14.30 -15.61 6.02
CA ALA A 179 -13.81 -16.01 4.70
C ALA A 179 -14.95 -16.16 3.68
N GLN A 180 -16.05 -16.83 4.05
CA GLN A 180 -17.23 -16.99 3.20
C GLN A 180 -17.90 -15.66 2.84
N SER A 181 -17.79 -14.65 3.69
CA SER A 181 -18.32 -13.31 3.39
C SER A 181 -17.47 -12.50 2.43
N GLN A 182 -16.20 -12.88 2.21
CA GLN A 182 -15.22 -12.09 1.47
C GLN A 182 -14.66 -12.79 0.23
N LEU A 183 -14.64 -14.12 0.21
CA LEU A 183 -14.05 -14.92 -0.86
C LEU A 183 -15.14 -15.59 -1.70
N SER A 184 -14.87 -15.81 -2.97
CA SER A 184 -15.69 -16.65 -3.84
C SER A 184 -15.55 -18.13 -3.51
N GLU A 185 -16.51 -18.97 -3.97
CA GLU A 185 -16.45 -20.41 -3.76
C GLU A 185 -15.18 -21.06 -4.34
N ASP A 186 -14.68 -20.53 -5.47
CA ASP A 186 -13.45 -21.02 -6.10
C ASP A 186 -12.22 -20.72 -5.23
N GLU A 187 -12.17 -19.55 -4.60
CA GLU A 187 -11.09 -19.15 -3.69
C GLU A 187 -11.13 -19.94 -2.37
N LEU A 188 -12.32 -20.23 -1.85
CA LEU A 188 -12.52 -21.07 -0.65
C LEU A 188 -12.07 -22.51 -0.86
N ASN A 189 -12.24 -23.05 -2.08
CA ASN A 189 -11.92 -24.43 -2.43
C ASN A 189 -10.46 -24.63 -2.87
N GLY A 190 -9.57 -23.66 -2.64
CA GLY A 190 -8.14 -23.77 -2.91
C GLY A 190 -7.74 -23.49 -4.36
N GLY A 191 -8.58 -22.78 -5.10
CA GLY A 191 -8.20 -22.15 -6.35
C GLY A 191 -7.07 -21.17 -6.09
N LYS A 192 -5.85 -21.47 -6.56
CA LYS A 192 -4.75 -20.50 -6.56
C LYS A 192 -5.28 -19.24 -7.23
N SER A 193 -5.27 -18.13 -6.52
CA SER A 193 -5.70 -16.81 -7.02
C SER A 193 -4.74 -16.33 -8.12
N GLY A 194 -4.95 -16.89 -9.31
CA GLY A 194 -4.40 -16.43 -10.56
C GLY A 194 -5.58 -15.97 -11.42
N GLU A 195 -5.72 -14.67 -11.61
CA GLU A 195 -6.74 -13.98 -12.39
C GLU A 195 -8.12 -13.85 -11.73
N SER A 196 -8.28 -12.83 -10.89
CA SER A 196 -9.59 -12.30 -10.55
C SER A 196 -10.25 -11.72 -11.78
N LYS A 197 -11.22 -12.43 -12.37
CA LYS A 197 -12.22 -11.82 -13.25
C LYS A 197 -12.98 -10.78 -12.43
N LEU A 198 -12.86 -9.53 -12.83
CA LEU A 198 -13.70 -8.45 -12.32
C LEU A 198 -15.17 -8.82 -12.47
N PRO A 199 -16.03 -8.68 -11.43
CA PRO A 199 -17.47 -8.82 -11.60
C PRO A 199 -17.99 -7.63 -12.41
N GLY A 200 -18.32 -7.85 -13.68
CA GLY A 200 -18.98 -6.81 -14.48
C GLY A 200 -18.69 -6.80 -15.97
N GLU A 201 -18.54 -7.95 -16.66
CA GLU A 201 -18.68 -7.98 -18.11
C GLU A 201 -19.60 -9.11 -18.55
N THR A 202 -20.92 -8.90 -18.36
CA THR A 202 -21.93 -9.56 -19.17
C THR A 202 -22.18 -8.71 -20.40
N GLY A 203 -21.20 -8.62 -21.27
CA GLY A 203 -21.34 -8.05 -22.60
C GLY A 203 -21.70 -9.15 -23.59
N LYS A 204 -23.00 -9.24 -23.96
CA LYS A 204 -23.42 -9.98 -25.16
C LYS A 204 -22.66 -9.45 -26.37
N PRO A 205 -22.23 -10.31 -27.31
CA PRO A 205 -21.64 -9.84 -28.56
C PRO A 205 -22.68 -9.05 -29.35
N ILE A 206 -22.35 -7.82 -29.68
CA ILE A 206 -23.14 -7.04 -30.67
C ILE A 206 -22.76 -7.60 -32.04
N GLU A 207 -23.69 -8.27 -32.69
CA GLU A 207 -23.60 -8.62 -34.11
C GLU A 207 -23.47 -7.33 -34.89
N THR A 208 -22.30 -7.06 -35.43
CA THR A 208 -22.11 -6.04 -36.47
C THR A 208 -22.62 -6.58 -37.79
N GLY A 209 -23.86 -6.22 -38.14
CA GLY A 209 -24.40 -6.41 -39.44
C GLY A 209 -23.56 -5.69 -40.51
N LYS A 210 -23.09 -6.44 -41.49
CA LYS A 210 -22.47 -5.95 -42.70
C LYS A 210 -23.50 -5.09 -43.50
N PRO A 211 -23.16 -3.93 -44.02
CA PRO A 211 -23.95 -3.32 -45.07
C PRO A 211 -23.67 -4.02 -46.38
N SER A 212 -24.69 -4.62 -46.93
CA SER A 212 -24.75 -5.13 -48.32
C SER A 212 -24.68 -3.94 -49.28
N VAL A 213 -23.68 -3.96 -50.14
CA VAL A 213 -23.60 -3.08 -51.31
C VAL A 213 -24.29 -3.82 -52.43
N GLU A 214 -25.48 -3.41 -52.82
CA GLU A 214 -26.06 -3.76 -54.10
C GLU A 214 -26.01 -2.53 -55.02
N SER A 215 -25.36 -2.79 -56.12
CA SER A 215 -25.29 -1.95 -57.34
C SER A 215 -26.62 -1.86 -58.03
N GLU A 216 -27.09 -0.67 -58.36
CA GLU A 216 -27.94 -0.44 -59.51
C GLU A 216 -27.47 0.77 -60.28
N LEU A 217 -26.88 0.47 -61.42
CA LEU A 217 -26.81 1.30 -62.59
C LEU A 217 -28.23 1.55 -63.10
N ASN A 218 -28.61 2.77 -63.33
CA ASN A 218 -29.50 3.03 -64.44
C ASN A 218 -29.25 4.40 -65.04
N GLU A 219 -29.05 4.33 -66.39
CA GLU A 219 -28.97 5.40 -67.35
C GLU A 219 -30.33 6.13 -67.51
N SER A 220 -30.27 7.36 -67.81
CA SER A 220 -30.99 8.01 -68.95
C SER A 220 -30.94 9.53 -68.79
N GLU A 221 -30.24 10.17 -69.68
CA GLU A 221 -30.67 10.99 -70.78
C GLU A 221 -31.62 12.16 -70.47
N GLY A 222 -31.20 13.34 -70.86
CA GLY A 222 -32.10 14.19 -71.60
C GLY A 222 -32.32 15.60 -71.02
N ARG A 223 -31.61 16.50 -71.60
CA ARG A 223 -31.88 17.88 -72.05
C ARG A 223 -31.26 19.00 -71.22
#